data_6f455bc144e114d7daafd8b3f1a13671
#
_entry.id   6f455bc144e114d7daafd8b3f1a13671
#
_cell.length_a   1.000
_cell.length_b   1.000
_cell.length_c   1.000
_cell.angle_alpha   90.00
_cell.angle_beta   90.00
_cell.angle_gamma   90.00
#
_symmetry.space_group_name_H-M   'P 1'
#
loop_
_entity.id
_entity.type
_entity.pdbx_description
1 polymer ?
#
loop_
_entity_poly.entity_id
_entity_poly.type
_entity_poly.pdbx_seq_one_letter_code
_entity_poly.pdbx_strand_id
1 'polypeptide(L)'
;MHRRQLTFEYLDTVSGELKRGRVVPADREHLRAWLARFAGLEDVHFALEGCTGWRYVAGELAAAGITPHLAEPADTAALRGRKRHAKTDKTDARHLRVHLLAGDLPECWIPPEHVLEARALARLYKDLLDERGAWHQRIAATLFHQGVPVTPSMSTAGGRAAVPAMDLSPAGRQAVDTGLRQIDRLTGELDPLRGQLGMLSRRQPGCAAPRAAHFGIGAVTAVAIWAELGDVRRFTSSDDVVRHTGLDITVHSSDIKRPPGKLSRQGPQLLRWALYEAAKRAARPASPDHGYYTMARDRRTAGLATLSVARKLAPRCYHTLRELGEDALAPAA
;
A
#
# COMPACT_ATOMS: atom_id res chain seq x y z
N MET A 1 -17.88 6.67 -8.20
CA MET A 1 -18.62 6.08 -7.04
C MET A 1 -18.63 7.06 -5.89
N HIS A 2 -19.74 7.17 -5.17
CA HIS A 2 -19.89 8.04 -4.00
C HIS A 2 -20.56 7.24 -2.86
N ARG A 3 -20.34 7.61 -1.58
CA ARG A 3 -20.92 6.89 -0.41
C ARG A 3 -22.45 6.80 -0.43
N ARG A 4 -23.14 7.72 -1.11
CA ARG A 4 -24.61 7.77 -1.16
C ARG A 4 -25.18 7.14 -2.43
N GLN A 5 -24.39 7.06 -3.52
CA GLN A 5 -24.86 6.59 -4.82
C GLN A 5 -23.76 6.02 -5.68
N LEU A 6 -24.11 5.07 -6.53
CA LEU A 6 -23.27 4.59 -7.63
C LEU A 6 -23.89 5.10 -8.93
N THR A 7 -23.19 5.94 -9.67
CA THR A 7 -23.64 6.42 -10.98
C THR A 7 -23.13 5.45 -12.04
N PHE A 8 -23.99 5.01 -12.94
CA PHE A 8 -23.64 4.07 -13.99
C PHE A 8 -24.05 4.57 -15.38
N GLU A 9 -23.34 4.07 -16.37
CA GLU A 9 -23.71 4.10 -17.78
C GLU A 9 -23.31 2.75 -18.39
N TYR A 10 -24.24 2.06 -19.05
CA TYR A 10 -23.94 0.84 -19.80
C TYR A 10 -24.55 0.87 -21.19
N LEU A 11 -23.94 0.11 -22.09
CA LEU A 11 -24.38 -0.09 -23.46
C LEU A 11 -24.63 -1.58 -23.64
N ASP A 12 -25.83 -1.91 -24.13
CA ASP A 12 -26.09 -3.23 -24.69
C ASP A 12 -25.52 -3.23 -26.12
N THR A 13 -24.50 -4.02 -26.36
CA THR A 13 -23.79 -4.08 -27.63
C THR A 13 -24.59 -4.80 -28.73
N VAL A 14 -25.62 -5.57 -28.38
CA VAL A 14 -26.49 -6.28 -29.31
C VAL A 14 -27.58 -5.35 -29.80
N SER A 15 -28.29 -4.69 -28.89
CA SER A 15 -29.40 -3.78 -29.25
C SER A 15 -28.95 -2.35 -29.55
N GLY A 16 -27.75 -1.95 -29.14
CA GLY A 16 -27.25 -0.58 -29.18
C GLY A 16 -27.88 0.34 -28.12
N GLU A 17 -28.67 -0.22 -27.19
CA GLU A 17 -29.37 0.58 -26.18
C GLU A 17 -28.40 1.11 -25.13
N LEU A 18 -28.40 2.43 -24.91
CA LEU A 18 -27.60 3.11 -23.90
C LEU A 18 -28.46 3.46 -22.69
N LYS A 19 -28.10 2.91 -21.51
CA LYS A 19 -28.79 3.22 -20.24
C LYS A 19 -27.88 3.93 -19.24
N ARG A 20 -28.47 4.88 -18.53
CA ARG A 20 -27.81 5.69 -17.50
C ARG A 20 -28.69 5.75 -16.27
N GLY A 21 -28.06 5.79 -15.11
CA GLY A 21 -28.80 5.90 -13.87
C GLY A 21 -27.93 5.93 -12.63
N ARG A 22 -28.58 5.65 -11.52
CA ARG A 22 -27.93 5.59 -10.21
C ARG A 22 -28.49 4.41 -9.42
N VAL A 23 -27.62 3.77 -8.64
CA VAL A 23 -28.02 2.87 -7.55
C VAL A 23 -27.98 3.67 -6.27
N VAL A 24 -29.11 3.75 -5.58
CA VAL A 24 -29.31 4.56 -4.35
C VAL A 24 -30.17 3.76 -3.38
N PRO A 25 -29.70 3.59 -2.16
CA PRO A 25 -28.37 3.89 -1.58
C PRO A 25 -27.25 3.05 -2.19
N ALA A 26 -25.98 3.49 -2.00
CA ALA A 26 -24.78 2.80 -2.50
C ALA A 26 -24.36 1.70 -1.52
N ASP A 27 -25.18 0.69 -1.30
CA ASP A 27 -24.92 -0.47 -0.46
C ASP A 27 -24.99 -1.78 -1.24
N ARG A 28 -24.65 -2.88 -0.56
CA ARG A 28 -24.62 -4.22 -1.18
C ARG A 28 -25.99 -4.70 -1.63
N GLU A 29 -27.03 -4.44 -0.83
CA GLU A 29 -28.38 -4.91 -1.09
C GLU A 29 -28.92 -4.30 -2.38
N HIS A 30 -28.88 -2.97 -2.48
CA HIS A 30 -29.37 -2.24 -3.66
C HIS A 30 -28.53 -2.51 -4.90
N LEU A 31 -27.19 -2.70 -4.73
CA LEU A 31 -26.33 -3.09 -5.82
C LEU A 31 -26.69 -4.49 -6.33
N ARG A 32 -26.90 -5.49 -5.49
CA ARG A 32 -27.34 -6.83 -5.85
C ARG A 32 -28.68 -6.82 -6.58
N ALA A 33 -29.67 -6.08 -6.05
CA ALA A 33 -30.97 -5.92 -6.68
C ALA A 33 -30.82 -5.28 -8.10
N TRP A 34 -29.91 -4.31 -8.23
CA TRP A 34 -29.64 -3.71 -9.54
C TRP A 34 -28.92 -4.68 -10.49
N LEU A 35 -27.98 -5.48 -10.01
CA LEU A 35 -27.21 -6.46 -10.78
C LEU A 35 -28.07 -7.63 -11.28
N ALA A 36 -29.15 -7.97 -10.60
CA ALA A 36 -30.08 -9.06 -10.96
C ALA A 36 -30.64 -8.91 -12.40
N ARG A 37 -30.66 -7.69 -12.95
CA ARG A 37 -31.08 -7.44 -14.36
C ARG A 37 -30.15 -8.02 -15.40
N PHE A 38 -28.91 -8.33 -15.04
CA PHE A 38 -27.90 -8.95 -15.91
C PHE A 38 -27.81 -10.47 -15.72
N ALA A 39 -28.65 -11.06 -14.85
CA ALA A 39 -28.67 -12.49 -14.62
C ALA A 39 -28.98 -13.26 -15.92
N GLY A 40 -28.17 -14.27 -16.23
CA GLY A 40 -28.32 -15.06 -17.46
C GLY A 40 -27.78 -14.41 -18.72
N LEU A 41 -27.21 -13.21 -18.63
CA LEU A 41 -26.46 -12.63 -19.74
C LEU A 41 -25.01 -13.10 -19.69
N GLU A 42 -24.45 -13.42 -20.84
CA GLU A 42 -23.06 -13.76 -21.02
C GLU A 42 -22.24 -12.52 -21.41
N ASP A 43 -20.95 -12.55 -21.17
CA ASP A 43 -19.99 -11.52 -21.61
C ASP A 43 -20.32 -10.09 -21.12
N VAL A 44 -20.72 -9.99 -19.84
CA VAL A 44 -21.01 -8.71 -19.20
C VAL A 44 -19.77 -8.15 -18.50
N HIS A 45 -19.39 -6.94 -18.86
CA HIS A 45 -18.21 -6.26 -18.34
C HIS A 45 -18.56 -4.90 -17.74
N PHE A 46 -17.97 -4.56 -16.59
CA PHE A 46 -18.12 -3.25 -16.00
C PHE A 46 -16.77 -2.67 -15.55
N ALA A 47 -16.48 -1.45 -16.02
CA ALA A 47 -15.37 -0.66 -15.52
C ALA A 47 -15.77 0.14 -14.28
N LEU A 48 -14.85 0.20 -13.30
CA LEU A 48 -14.98 1.00 -12.10
C LEU A 48 -13.66 1.71 -11.78
N GLU A 49 -13.74 2.92 -11.25
CA GLU A 49 -12.55 3.69 -10.86
C GLU A 49 -12.00 3.18 -9.52
N GLY A 50 -10.67 3.10 -9.39
CA GLY A 50 -9.96 2.70 -8.16
C GLY A 50 -10.08 3.71 -7.01
N CYS A 51 -11.32 4.00 -6.58
CA CYS A 51 -11.63 4.92 -5.47
C CYS A 51 -12.18 4.19 -4.24
N THR A 52 -12.41 4.89 -3.13
CA THR A 52 -12.98 4.30 -1.91
C THR A 52 -14.29 3.55 -2.23
N GLY A 53 -14.35 2.26 -1.85
CA GLY A 53 -15.51 1.39 -2.07
C GLY A 53 -15.40 0.47 -3.30
N TRP A 54 -14.38 0.60 -4.14
CA TRP A 54 -14.21 -0.25 -5.31
C TRP A 54 -14.23 -1.76 -4.97
N ARG A 55 -13.64 -2.15 -3.83
CA ARG A 55 -13.50 -3.55 -3.44
C ARG A 55 -14.85 -4.26 -3.32
N TYR A 56 -15.84 -3.66 -2.62
CA TYR A 56 -17.14 -4.32 -2.51
C TYR A 56 -17.90 -4.33 -3.83
N VAL A 57 -17.77 -3.27 -4.65
CA VAL A 57 -18.43 -3.23 -5.96
C VAL A 57 -17.84 -4.29 -6.89
N ALA A 58 -16.51 -4.40 -6.98
CA ALA A 58 -15.86 -5.44 -7.77
C ALA A 58 -16.23 -6.86 -7.30
N GLY A 59 -16.32 -7.06 -5.98
CA GLY A 59 -16.75 -8.34 -5.41
C GLY A 59 -18.20 -8.70 -5.75
N GLU A 60 -19.13 -7.74 -5.70
CA GLU A 60 -20.53 -7.97 -6.06
C GLU A 60 -20.71 -8.21 -7.58
N LEU A 61 -19.93 -7.51 -8.40
CA LEU A 61 -19.88 -7.77 -9.85
C LEU A 61 -19.43 -9.21 -10.13
N ALA A 62 -18.28 -9.61 -9.58
CA ALA A 62 -17.75 -10.95 -9.76
C ALA A 62 -18.70 -12.03 -9.24
N ALA A 63 -19.35 -11.82 -8.09
CA ALA A 63 -20.35 -12.72 -7.53
C ALA A 63 -21.61 -12.87 -8.41
N ALA A 64 -21.92 -11.83 -9.20
CA ALA A 64 -23.01 -11.85 -10.18
C ALA A 64 -22.60 -12.42 -11.56
N GLY A 65 -21.38 -12.96 -11.71
CA GLY A 65 -20.85 -13.45 -12.98
C GLY A 65 -20.42 -12.37 -13.97
N ILE A 66 -20.28 -11.13 -13.49
CA ILE A 66 -19.91 -9.97 -14.30
C ILE A 66 -18.42 -9.69 -14.14
N THR A 67 -17.70 -9.48 -15.24
CA THR A 67 -16.26 -9.20 -15.21
C THR A 67 -15.99 -7.75 -14.77
N PRO A 68 -15.35 -7.53 -13.60
CA PRO A 68 -14.99 -6.19 -13.17
C PRO A 68 -13.65 -5.76 -13.76
N HIS A 69 -13.59 -4.54 -14.29
CA HIS A 69 -12.38 -3.87 -14.77
C HIS A 69 -12.07 -2.67 -13.88
N LEU A 70 -10.96 -2.72 -13.14
CA LEU A 70 -10.58 -1.65 -12.22
C LEU A 70 -9.66 -0.66 -12.93
N ALA A 71 -10.17 0.54 -13.20
CA ALA A 71 -9.43 1.61 -13.84
C ALA A 71 -8.48 2.33 -12.86
N GLU A 72 -7.25 2.58 -13.30
CA GLU A 72 -6.29 3.42 -12.55
C GLU A 72 -6.72 4.89 -12.64
N PRO A 73 -6.93 5.59 -11.50
CA PRO A 73 -7.53 6.92 -11.54
C PRO A 73 -6.68 7.99 -12.23
N ALA A 74 -5.37 7.99 -12.05
CA ALA A 74 -4.48 9.02 -12.60
C ALA A 74 -4.33 8.87 -14.12
N ASP A 75 -4.08 7.66 -14.60
CA ASP A 75 -3.92 7.37 -16.03
C ASP A 75 -5.24 7.53 -16.76
N THR A 76 -6.35 7.07 -16.17
CA THR A 76 -7.70 7.30 -16.72
C THR A 76 -8.03 8.79 -16.80
N ALA A 77 -7.61 9.59 -15.81
CA ALA A 77 -7.79 11.04 -15.86
C ALA A 77 -6.93 11.70 -16.95
N ALA A 78 -5.74 11.16 -17.23
CA ALA A 78 -4.85 11.66 -18.28
C ALA A 78 -5.48 11.49 -19.68
N LEU A 79 -6.24 10.41 -19.93
CA LEU A 79 -6.95 10.16 -21.19
C LEU A 79 -8.02 11.21 -21.51
N ARG A 80 -8.48 11.99 -20.53
CA ARG A 80 -9.48 13.07 -20.75
C ARG A 80 -8.94 14.27 -21.51
N GLY A 81 -7.64 14.38 -21.68
CA GLY A 81 -7.00 15.53 -22.32
C GLY A 81 -7.13 16.84 -21.50
N ARG A 82 -7.09 17.98 -22.18
CA ARG A 82 -7.19 19.31 -21.53
C ARG A 82 -8.54 19.50 -20.85
N LYS A 83 -8.54 19.99 -19.60
CA LYS A 83 -9.74 20.28 -18.80
C LYS A 83 -10.58 21.38 -19.43
N ARG A 84 -11.49 21.05 -20.32
CA ARG A 84 -12.44 21.99 -20.94
C ARG A 84 -13.90 21.80 -20.53
N HIS A 85 -14.20 20.73 -19.74
CA HIS A 85 -15.58 20.39 -19.37
C HIS A 85 -15.71 20.20 -17.87
N ALA A 86 -16.92 20.43 -17.35
CA ALA A 86 -17.24 20.17 -15.96
C ALA A 86 -17.08 18.69 -15.64
N LYS A 87 -16.38 18.37 -14.54
CA LYS A 87 -16.27 17.01 -14.00
C LYS A 87 -17.59 16.66 -13.32
N THR A 88 -18.30 15.64 -13.84
CA THR A 88 -19.50 15.09 -13.23
C THR A 88 -19.44 13.58 -13.20
N ASP A 89 -20.10 12.94 -12.24
CA ASP A 89 -20.17 11.47 -12.14
C ASP A 89 -20.70 10.83 -13.44
N LYS A 90 -21.60 11.51 -14.17
CA LYS A 90 -22.13 11.03 -15.44
C LYS A 90 -21.06 11.03 -16.54
N THR A 91 -20.26 12.07 -16.59
CA THR A 91 -19.15 12.17 -17.55
C THR A 91 -18.09 11.12 -17.25
N ASP A 92 -17.82 10.88 -15.97
CA ASP A 92 -16.86 9.88 -15.53
C ASP A 92 -17.32 8.46 -15.88
N ALA A 93 -18.60 8.12 -15.64
CA ALA A 93 -19.17 6.82 -16.02
C ALA A 93 -19.13 6.59 -17.55
N ARG A 94 -19.46 7.62 -18.33
CA ARG A 94 -19.35 7.57 -19.79
C ARG A 94 -17.91 7.33 -20.24
N HIS A 95 -16.95 8.02 -19.64
CA HIS A 95 -15.54 7.91 -19.98
C HIS A 95 -15.02 6.49 -19.74
N LEU A 96 -15.32 5.90 -18.57
CA LEU A 96 -14.97 4.51 -18.27
C LEU A 96 -15.55 3.53 -19.29
N ARG A 97 -16.85 3.68 -19.63
CA ARG A 97 -17.49 2.81 -20.63
C ARG A 97 -16.83 2.94 -22.02
N VAL A 98 -16.53 4.16 -22.47
CA VAL A 98 -15.90 4.39 -23.78
C VAL A 98 -14.53 3.72 -23.86
N HIS A 99 -13.68 3.87 -22.83
CA HIS A 99 -12.35 3.27 -22.81
C HIS A 99 -12.40 1.75 -22.63
N LEU A 100 -13.36 1.24 -21.87
CA LEU A 100 -13.58 -0.21 -21.76
C LEU A 100 -13.91 -0.82 -23.13
N LEU A 101 -14.85 -0.21 -23.88
CA LEU A 101 -15.23 -0.66 -25.23
C LEU A 101 -14.10 -0.51 -26.25
N ALA A 102 -13.27 0.51 -26.11
CA ALA A 102 -12.12 0.73 -26.98
C ALA A 102 -10.93 -0.21 -26.68
N GLY A 103 -10.96 -0.91 -25.53
CA GLY A 103 -9.87 -1.78 -25.10
C GLY A 103 -8.61 -1.03 -24.66
N ASP A 104 -8.72 0.27 -24.38
CA ASP A 104 -7.60 1.13 -23.97
C ASP A 104 -7.74 1.65 -22.53
N LEU A 105 -8.58 1.00 -21.72
CA LEU A 105 -8.75 1.33 -20.30
C LEU A 105 -7.45 1.01 -19.54
N PRO A 106 -6.83 1.99 -18.82
CA PRO A 106 -5.68 1.70 -17.96
C PRO A 106 -6.11 0.89 -16.75
N GLU A 107 -5.92 -0.42 -16.79
CA GLU A 107 -6.42 -1.32 -15.77
C GLU A 107 -5.42 -1.56 -14.63
N CYS A 108 -5.95 -1.55 -13.41
CA CYS A 108 -5.29 -2.06 -12.22
C CYS A 108 -5.59 -3.54 -12.02
N TRP A 109 -4.61 -4.29 -11.58
CA TRP A 109 -4.84 -5.66 -11.13
C TRP A 109 -5.76 -5.70 -9.90
N ILE A 110 -6.81 -6.51 -9.96
CA ILE A 110 -7.72 -6.79 -8.85
C ILE A 110 -7.17 -7.98 -8.07
N PRO A 111 -6.70 -7.80 -6.82
CA PRO A 111 -6.16 -8.89 -6.03
C PRO A 111 -7.24 -9.88 -5.60
N PRO A 112 -6.90 -11.18 -5.48
CA PRO A 112 -7.75 -12.14 -4.79
C PRO A 112 -8.05 -11.72 -3.34
N GLU A 113 -9.17 -12.19 -2.79
CA GLU A 113 -9.66 -11.78 -1.47
C GLU A 113 -8.62 -11.99 -0.35
N HIS A 114 -7.95 -13.13 -0.31
CA HIS A 114 -6.92 -13.42 0.71
C HIS A 114 -5.71 -12.46 0.65
N VAL A 115 -5.37 -11.94 -0.54
CA VAL A 115 -4.33 -10.91 -0.70
C VAL A 115 -4.85 -9.56 -0.20
N LEU A 116 -6.12 -9.23 -0.47
CA LEU A 116 -6.76 -8.01 0.04
C LEU A 116 -6.85 -8.00 1.56
N GLU A 117 -7.17 -9.14 2.19
CA GLU A 117 -7.15 -9.30 3.65
C GLU A 117 -5.73 -9.11 4.20
N ALA A 118 -4.72 -9.73 3.61
CA ALA A 118 -3.34 -9.55 4.02
C ALA A 118 -2.88 -8.08 3.92
N ARG A 119 -3.27 -7.38 2.84
CA ARG A 119 -3.04 -5.93 2.70
C ARG A 119 -3.70 -5.12 3.82
N ALA A 120 -4.96 -5.44 4.14
CA ALA A 120 -5.69 -4.74 5.19
C ALA A 120 -5.02 -4.90 6.54
N LEU A 121 -4.63 -6.14 6.91
CA LEU A 121 -3.91 -6.41 8.17
C LEU A 121 -2.54 -5.73 8.22
N ALA A 122 -1.77 -5.78 7.13
CA ALA A 122 -0.45 -5.14 7.08
C ALA A 122 -0.55 -3.60 7.13
N ARG A 123 -1.57 -3.00 6.52
CA ARG A 123 -1.85 -1.55 6.62
C ARG A 123 -2.27 -1.16 8.02
N LEU A 124 -3.20 -1.90 8.62
CA LEU A 124 -3.60 -1.66 10.01
C LEU A 124 -2.40 -1.72 10.96
N TYR A 125 -1.54 -2.75 10.81
CA TYR A 125 -0.31 -2.85 11.60
C TYR A 125 0.58 -1.63 11.42
N LYS A 126 0.75 -1.16 10.17
CA LYS A 126 1.59 0.01 9.87
C LYS A 126 1.00 1.30 10.43
N ASP A 127 -0.30 1.49 10.34
CA ASP A 127 -0.99 2.68 10.86
C ASP A 127 -0.85 2.76 12.40
N LEU A 128 -1.08 1.65 13.11
CA LEU A 128 -0.88 1.58 14.56
C LEU A 128 0.60 1.79 14.97
N LEU A 129 1.53 1.27 14.16
CA LEU A 129 2.96 1.48 14.38
C LEU A 129 3.35 2.95 14.25
N ASP A 130 2.81 3.65 13.25
CA ASP A 130 3.04 5.08 13.04
C ASP A 130 2.41 5.92 14.15
N GLU A 131 1.20 5.57 14.57
CA GLU A 131 0.53 6.26 15.67
C GLU A 131 1.34 6.10 16.99
N ARG A 132 1.83 4.89 17.26
CA ARG A 132 2.73 4.66 18.41
C ARG A 132 4.01 5.49 18.29
N GLY A 133 4.62 5.54 17.10
CA GLY A 133 5.78 6.37 16.81
C GLY A 133 5.50 7.87 17.05
N ALA A 134 4.34 8.34 16.65
CA ALA A 134 3.92 9.73 16.88
C ALA A 134 3.79 10.06 18.39
N TRP A 135 3.31 9.11 19.21
CA TRP A 135 3.28 9.31 20.65
C TRP A 135 4.69 9.37 21.27
N HIS A 136 5.63 8.54 20.82
CA HIS A 136 7.04 8.66 21.24
C HIS A 136 7.60 10.06 20.93
N GLN A 137 7.33 10.60 19.74
CA GLN A 137 7.78 11.94 19.36
C GLN A 137 7.13 13.03 20.21
N ARG A 138 5.82 12.93 20.51
CA ARG A 138 5.13 13.90 21.37
C ARG A 138 5.70 13.90 22.79
N ILE A 139 5.97 12.72 23.38
CA ILE A 139 6.62 12.63 24.69
C ILE A 139 8.01 13.28 24.63
N ALA A 140 8.83 12.96 23.63
CA ALA A 140 10.16 13.53 23.48
C ALA A 140 10.11 15.07 23.37
N ALA A 141 9.18 15.61 22.58
CA ALA A 141 8.97 17.06 22.47
C ALA A 141 8.54 17.69 23.80
N THR A 142 7.59 17.06 24.52
CA THR A 142 7.15 17.54 25.84
C THR A 142 8.31 17.56 26.82
N LEU A 143 9.10 16.51 26.92
CA LEU A 143 10.26 16.44 27.81
C LEU A 143 11.30 17.51 27.46
N PHE A 144 11.58 17.72 26.17
CA PHE A 144 12.49 18.77 25.73
C PHE A 144 12.00 20.17 26.09
N HIS A 145 10.71 20.47 25.93
CA HIS A 145 10.10 21.72 26.37
C HIS A 145 10.15 21.93 27.90
N GLN A 146 10.24 20.86 28.68
CA GLN A 146 10.38 20.90 30.13
C GLN A 146 11.86 20.89 30.62
N GLY A 147 12.81 21.10 29.69
CA GLY A 147 14.22 21.19 30.02
C GLY A 147 14.95 19.84 30.16
N VAL A 148 14.35 18.74 29.71
CA VAL A 148 14.99 17.42 29.66
C VAL A 148 15.63 17.22 28.28
N PRO A 149 16.94 17.50 28.10
CA PRO A 149 17.58 17.55 26.76
C PRO A 149 17.84 16.16 26.18
N VAL A 150 18.02 15.15 27.02
CA VAL A 150 18.23 13.76 26.61
C VAL A 150 17.03 12.95 27.04
N THR A 151 16.20 12.58 26.04
CA THR A 151 15.00 11.79 26.30
C THR A 151 15.37 10.31 26.42
N PRO A 152 15.16 9.67 27.58
CA PRO A 152 15.31 8.22 27.71
C PRO A 152 14.34 7.51 26.75
N SER A 153 14.73 6.32 26.29
CA SER A 153 13.83 5.53 25.43
C SER A 153 12.60 5.06 26.21
N MET A 154 11.44 5.60 25.90
CA MET A 154 10.15 5.20 26.49
C MET A 154 9.70 3.79 26.07
N SER A 155 10.44 3.14 25.18
CA SER A 155 10.24 1.72 24.84
C SER A 155 10.93 0.77 25.81
N THR A 156 11.77 1.27 26.72
CA THR A 156 12.50 0.46 27.72
C THR A 156 11.95 0.66 29.11
N ALA A 157 12.06 -0.37 29.96
CA ALA A 157 11.67 -0.27 31.37
C ALA A 157 12.47 0.82 32.09
N GLY A 158 13.79 0.90 31.84
CA GLY A 158 14.67 1.91 32.45
C GLY A 158 14.29 3.34 32.07
N GLY A 159 13.95 3.58 30.79
CA GLY A 159 13.49 4.90 30.34
C GLY A 159 12.20 5.32 31.02
N ARG A 160 11.25 4.41 31.17
CA ARG A 160 9.98 4.66 31.88
C ARG A 160 10.17 4.86 33.38
N ALA A 161 11.06 4.09 34.01
CA ALA A 161 11.36 4.22 35.43
C ALA A 161 12.00 5.55 35.79
N ALA A 162 12.64 6.24 34.84
CA ALA A 162 13.24 7.55 35.06
C ALA A 162 12.20 8.70 35.07
N VAL A 163 11.01 8.51 34.49
CA VAL A 163 9.99 9.57 34.32
C VAL A 163 9.54 10.18 35.67
N PRO A 164 9.26 9.43 36.72
CA PRO A 164 8.86 10.00 38.01
C PRO A 164 9.84 11.00 38.63
N ALA A 165 11.14 10.81 38.40
CA ALA A 165 12.21 11.66 38.91
C ALA A 165 12.46 12.93 38.09
N MET A 166 11.79 13.09 36.91
CA MET A 166 11.95 14.26 36.06
C MET A 166 11.20 15.46 36.66
N ASP A 167 11.84 16.61 36.65
CA ASP A 167 11.19 17.87 37.01
C ASP A 167 10.28 18.35 35.86
N LEU A 168 8.98 18.08 36.00
CA LEU A 168 7.97 18.38 35.02
C LEU A 168 6.86 19.20 35.66
N SER A 169 6.36 20.19 34.93
CA SER A 169 5.13 20.88 35.33
C SER A 169 3.94 19.89 35.41
N PRO A 170 2.87 20.21 36.15
CA PRO A 170 1.68 19.34 36.22
C PRO A 170 1.14 18.98 34.85
N ALA A 171 1.06 19.93 33.90
CA ALA A 171 0.61 19.69 32.53
C ALA A 171 1.59 18.83 31.73
N GLY A 172 2.91 19.05 31.89
CA GLY A 172 3.95 18.25 31.27
C GLY A 172 3.89 16.78 31.73
N ARG A 173 3.74 16.59 33.04
CA ARG A 173 3.52 15.25 33.67
C ARG A 173 2.31 14.57 33.07
N GLN A 174 1.16 15.25 33.06
CA GLN A 174 -0.08 14.70 32.51
C GLN A 174 0.07 14.30 31.03
N ALA A 175 0.75 15.12 30.22
CA ALA A 175 1.00 14.83 28.79
C ALA A 175 1.88 13.57 28.60
N VAL A 176 2.95 13.44 29.39
CA VAL A 176 3.84 12.26 29.36
C VAL A 176 3.10 11.01 29.79
N ASP A 177 2.37 11.05 30.91
CA ASP A 177 1.62 9.90 31.43
C ASP A 177 0.51 9.47 30.46
N THR A 178 -0.16 10.42 29.83
CA THR A 178 -1.16 10.13 28.79
C THR A 178 -0.48 9.47 27.58
N GLY A 179 0.65 10.00 27.13
CA GLY A 179 1.41 9.41 26.02
C GLY A 179 1.88 7.99 26.30
N LEU A 180 2.35 7.70 27.53
CA LEU A 180 2.76 6.35 27.93
C LEU A 180 1.58 5.37 27.89
N ARG A 181 0.40 5.76 28.41
CA ARG A 181 -0.81 4.93 28.32
C ARG A 181 -1.21 4.65 26.87
N GLN A 182 -1.10 5.64 25.96
CA GLN A 182 -1.40 5.42 24.55
C GLN A 182 -0.40 4.46 23.90
N ILE A 183 0.89 4.57 24.21
CA ILE A 183 1.92 3.64 23.74
C ILE A 183 1.60 2.20 24.19
N ASP A 184 1.18 2.01 25.44
CA ASP A 184 0.87 0.69 25.99
C ASP A 184 -0.36 0.10 25.32
N ARG A 185 -1.43 0.89 25.15
CA ARG A 185 -2.63 0.48 24.40
C ARG A 185 -2.28 0.04 22.98
N LEU A 186 -1.55 0.88 22.24
CA LEU A 186 -1.14 0.58 20.85
C LEU A 186 -0.22 -0.64 20.76
N THR A 187 0.62 -0.87 21.77
CA THR A 187 1.48 -2.07 21.83
C THR A 187 0.62 -3.32 22.02
N GLY A 188 -0.39 -3.27 22.90
CA GLY A 188 -1.35 -4.35 23.08
C GLY A 188 -2.12 -4.72 21.81
N GLU A 189 -2.43 -3.75 20.93
CA GLU A 189 -3.06 -4.00 19.63
C GLU A 189 -2.07 -4.53 18.58
N LEU A 190 -0.82 -4.04 18.61
CA LEU A 190 0.21 -4.42 17.64
C LEU A 190 0.70 -5.87 17.82
N ASP A 191 0.76 -6.38 19.04
CA ASP A 191 1.34 -7.69 19.32
C ASP A 191 0.50 -8.84 18.75
N PRO A 192 -0.84 -8.87 18.90
CA PRO A 192 -1.69 -9.86 18.22
C PRO A 192 -1.59 -9.80 16.70
N LEU A 193 -1.61 -8.59 16.13
CA LEU A 193 -1.47 -8.40 14.68
C LEU A 193 -0.12 -8.90 14.16
N ARG A 194 0.96 -8.66 14.92
CA ARG A 194 2.28 -9.19 14.60
C ARG A 194 2.28 -10.72 14.61
N GLY A 195 1.58 -11.33 15.56
CA GLY A 195 1.37 -12.78 15.64
C GLY A 195 0.66 -13.33 14.40
N GLN A 196 -0.46 -12.70 14.01
CA GLN A 196 -1.24 -13.08 12.82
C GLN A 196 -0.40 -12.95 11.53
N LEU A 197 0.26 -11.82 11.32
CA LEU A 197 1.15 -11.60 10.18
C LEU A 197 2.34 -12.59 10.20
N GLY A 198 2.82 -12.94 11.40
CA GLY A 198 3.85 -13.96 11.59
C GLY A 198 3.42 -15.36 11.15
N MET A 199 2.19 -15.76 11.46
CA MET A 199 1.60 -17.03 11.00
C MET A 199 1.41 -17.03 9.49
N LEU A 200 0.81 -15.98 8.95
CA LEU A 200 0.61 -15.82 7.51
C LEU A 200 1.94 -15.90 6.75
N SER A 201 2.97 -15.21 7.25
CA SER A 201 4.31 -15.20 6.63
C SER A 201 5.00 -16.57 6.58
N ARG A 202 4.61 -17.52 7.42
CA ARG A 202 5.13 -18.89 7.40
C ARG A 202 4.35 -19.81 6.48
N ARG A 203 3.02 -19.63 6.41
CA ARG A 203 2.12 -20.50 5.64
C ARG A 203 2.03 -20.12 4.17
N GLN A 204 2.16 -18.83 3.87
CA GLN A 204 2.06 -18.32 2.50
C GLN A 204 3.39 -18.47 1.76
N PRO A 205 3.48 -19.29 0.68
CA PRO A 205 4.73 -19.50 -0.07
C PRO A 205 5.34 -18.20 -0.59
N GLY A 206 4.52 -17.29 -1.12
CA GLY A 206 4.96 -15.97 -1.59
C GLY A 206 5.51 -15.05 -0.51
N CYS A 207 5.26 -15.34 0.79
CA CYS A 207 5.91 -14.66 1.91
C CYS A 207 7.15 -15.42 2.40
N ALA A 208 7.05 -16.74 2.48
CA ALA A 208 8.09 -17.60 3.04
C ALA A 208 9.37 -17.57 2.19
N ALA A 209 9.24 -17.65 0.87
CA ALA A 209 10.38 -17.67 -0.04
C ALA A 209 11.21 -16.36 -0.03
N PRO A 210 10.65 -15.16 -0.21
CA PRO A 210 11.44 -13.93 -0.07
C PRO A 210 12.06 -13.75 1.32
N ARG A 211 11.36 -14.20 2.38
CA ARG A 211 11.87 -14.15 3.74
C ARG A 211 13.08 -15.08 3.96
N ALA A 212 13.08 -16.25 3.34
CA ALA A 212 14.19 -17.19 3.41
C ALA A 212 15.38 -16.75 2.54
N ALA A 213 15.10 -16.23 1.35
CA ALA A 213 16.14 -15.89 0.36
C ALA A 213 16.85 -14.56 0.63
N HIS A 214 16.20 -13.60 1.30
CA HIS A 214 16.72 -12.23 1.38
C HIS A 214 16.92 -11.76 2.81
N PHE A 215 18.19 -11.44 3.14
CA PHE A 215 18.56 -10.92 4.46
C PHE A 215 17.80 -9.63 4.78
N GLY A 216 17.28 -9.57 6.00
CA GLY A 216 16.56 -8.40 6.51
C GLY A 216 15.04 -8.44 6.33
N ILE A 217 14.50 -9.31 5.47
CA ILE A 217 13.05 -9.48 5.34
C ILE A 217 12.53 -10.25 6.56
N GLY A 218 11.77 -9.53 7.41
CA GLY A 218 11.07 -10.12 8.56
C GLY A 218 9.65 -10.57 8.19
N ALA A 219 8.93 -11.16 9.15
CA ALA A 219 7.59 -11.70 8.92
C ALA A 219 6.60 -10.64 8.40
N VAL A 220 6.52 -9.50 9.07
CA VAL A 220 5.60 -8.41 8.69
C VAL A 220 5.97 -7.81 7.33
N THR A 221 7.27 -7.56 7.12
CA THR A 221 7.73 -6.99 5.85
C THR A 221 7.56 -7.96 4.69
N ALA A 222 7.69 -9.27 4.91
CA ALA A 222 7.40 -10.29 3.89
C ALA A 222 5.94 -10.25 3.44
N VAL A 223 4.99 -10.20 4.39
CA VAL A 223 3.56 -10.08 4.06
C VAL A 223 3.27 -8.78 3.31
N ALA A 224 3.82 -7.65 3.77
CA ALA A 224 3.61 -6.37 3.11
C ALA A 224 4.18 -6.34 1.68
N ILE A 225 5.40 -6.90 1.46
CA ILE A 225 6.03 -6.98 0.14
C ILE A 225 5.20 -7.86 -0.78
N TRP A 226 4.89 -9.08 -0.34
CA TRP A 226 4.09 -10.03 -1.12
C TRP A 226 2.71 -9.49 -1.47
N ALA A 227 1.97 -8.99 -0.49
CA ALA A 227 0.61 -8.52 -0.70
C ALA A 227 0.55 -7.32 -1.64
N GLU A 228 1.50 -6.39 -1.58
CA GLU A 228 1.53 -5.22 -2.44
C GLU A 228 2.10 -5.50 -3.84
N LEU A 229 3.09 -6.39 -3.98
CA LEU A 229 3.57 -6.83 -5.29
C LEU A 229 2.50 -7.68 -5.99
N GLY A 230 1.83 -8.57 -5.26
CA GLY A 230 0.78 -9.44 -5.81
C GLY A 230 1.26 -10.34 -6.94
N ASP A 231 0.48 -10.43 -8.01
CA ASP A 231 0.89 -11.19 -9.21
C ASP A 231 2.01 -10.45 -9.93
N VAL A 232 3.21 -10.96 -9.75
CA VAL A 232 4.40 -10.35 -10.36
C VAL A 232 4.50 -10.60 -11.87
N ARG A 233 3.69 -11.52 -12.42
CA ARG A 233 3.64 -11.81 -13.87
C ARG A 233 3.08 -10.63 -14.68
N ARG A 234 2.35 -9.73 -14.03
CA ARG A 234 1.84 -8.49 -14.62
C ARG A 234 2.94 -7.46 -14.95
N PHE A 235 4.14 -7.62 -14.40
CA PHE A 235 5.28 -6.78 -14.70
C PHE A 235 6.12 -7.40 -15.81
N THR A 236 6.49 -6.60 -16.80
CA THR A 236 7.31 -7.06 -17.94
C THR A 236 8.78 -7.19 -17.55
N SER A 237 9.21 -6.39 -16.58
CA SER A 237 10.61 -6.35 -16.13
C SER A 237 10.74 -6.05 -14.64
N SER A 238 11.93 -6.29 -14.09
CA SER A 238 12.27 -5.89 -12.72
C SER A 238 12.32 -4.35 -12.56
N ASP A 239 12.55 -3.61 -13.63
CA ASP A 239 12.55 -2.14 -13.62
C ASP A 239 11.12 -1.60 -13.45
N ASP A 240 10.11 -2.29 -14.00
CA ASP A 240 8.70 -1.96 -13.77
C ASP A 240 8.33 -2.14 -12.31
N VAL A 241 8.87 -3.18 -11.66
CA VAL A 241 8.69 -3.37 -10.21
C VAL A 241 9.33 -2.23 -9.43
N VAL A 242 10.52 -1.79 -9.77
CA VAL A 242 11.15 -0.64 -9.10
C VAL A 242 10.30 0.62 -9.26
N ARG A 243 9.75 0.87 -10.46
CA ARG A 243 8.79 1.97 -10.71
C ARG A 243 7.53 1.81 -9.85
N HIS A 244 6.96 0.61 -9.84
CA HIS A 244 5.78 0.32 -9.02
C HIS A 244 6.01 0.56 -7.52
N THR A 245 7.23 0.35 -7.00
CA THR A 245 7.55 0.68 -5.61
C THR A 245 7.67 2.18 -5.36
N GLY A 246 7.86 3.00 -6.40
CA GLY A 246 8.18 4.42 -6.31
C GLY A 246 9.58 4.69 -5.73
N LEU A 247 10.49 3.72 -5.84
CA LEU A 247 11.92 3.85 -5.52
C LEU A 247 12.77 4.21 -6.74
N ASP A 248 12.17 4.38 -7.90
CA ASP A 248 12.79 4.91 -9.10
C ASP A 248 13.15 6.39 -8.93
N ILE A 249 14.12 6.82 -9.72
CA ILE A 249 14.61 8.20 -9.69
C ILE A 249 14.01 8.94 -10.89
N THR A 250 13.26 10.00 -10.64
CA THR A 250 12.80 10.89 -11.70
C THR A 250 13.99 11.63 -12.29
N VAL A 251 14.19 11.48 -13.60
CA VAL A 251 15.25 12.19 -14.34
C VAL A 251 14.59 13.31 -15.13
N HIS A 252 14.89 14.56 -14.75
CA HIS A 252 14.59 15.71 -15.57
C HIS A 252 15.91 16.13 -16.26
N SER A 253 16.03 15.88 -17.55
CA SER A 253 17.16 16.31 -18.34
C SER A 253 16.69 17.37 -19.33
N SER A 254 17.20 18.58 -19.19
CA SER A 254 17.14 19.60 -20.24
C SER A 254 18.56 19.99 -20.59
N ASP A 255 18.96 19.71 -21.81
CA ASP A 255 20.25 20.03 -22.46
C ASP A 255 21.52 19.88 -21.62
N ILE A 256 21.91 20.85 -20.85
CA ILE A 256 23.24 20.91 -20.21
C ILE A 256 23.19 20.67 -18.70
N LYS A 257 22.02 20.76 -18.06
CA LYS A 257 21.88 20.59 -16.60
C LYS A 257 21.06 19.34 -16.26
N ARG A 258 21.73 18.37 -15.63
CA ARG A 258 21.09 17.21 -15.04
C ARG A 258 21.04 17.35 -13.51
N PRO A 259 19.98 17.95 -12.94
CA PRO A 259 19.85 18.04 -11.50
C PRO A 259 19.74 16.62 -10.89
N PRO A 260 20.20 16.43 -9.64
CA PRO A 260 20.06 15.14 -8.98
C PRO A 260 18.57 14.77 -8.91
N GLY A 261 18.24 13.59 -9.43
CA GLY A 261 16.87 13.10 -9.46
C GLY A 261 16.31 12.85 -8.05
N LYS A 262 15.01 13.05 -7.90
CA LYS A 262 14.26 12.72 -6.68
C LYS A 262 13.56 11.37 -6.86
N LEU A 263 13.28 10.68 -5.76
CA LEU A 263 12.42 9.50 -5.80
C LEU A 263 11.03 9.88 -6.31
N SER A 264 10.46 9.09 -7.22
CA SER A 264 9.12 9.33 -7.76
C SER A 264 8.06 9.28 -6.67
N ARG A 265 8.22 8.40 -5.69
CA ARG A 265 7.28 8.12 -4.60
C ARG A 265 5.86 7.76 -5.09
N GLN A 266 5.71 7.47 -6.38
CA GLN A 266 4.49 6.92 -6.94
C GLN A 266 4.37 5.44 -6.56
N GLY A 267 3.14 4.97 -6.33
CA GLY A 267 2.91 3.58 -5.94
C GLY A 267 2.76 3.33 -4.42
N PRO A 268 2.66 2.05 -3.98
CA PRO A 268 2.23 1.69 -2.63
C PRO A 268 3.19 2.15 -1.54
N GLN A 269 2.71 2.97 -0.61
CA GLN A 269 3.52 3.46 0.51
C GLN A 269 3.94 2.32 1.45
N LEU A 270 3.06 1.34 1.68
CA LEU A 270 3.34 0.17 2.51
C LEU A 270 4.51 -0.65 1.95
N LEU A 271 4.56 -0.85 0.62
CA LEU A 271 5.65 -1.57 -0.05
C LEU A 271 7.00 -0.85 0.13
N ARG A 272 7.04 0.47 -0.09
CA ARG A 272 8.25 1.27 0.15
C ARG A 272 8.74 1.18 1.58
N TRP A 273 7.82 1.30 2.54
CA TRP A 273 8.13 1.13 3.96
C TRP A 273 8.71 -0.24 4.25
N ALA A 274 8.08 -1.31 3.77
CA ALA A 274 8.53 -2.68 4.04
C ALA A 274 9.94 -2.96 3.46
N LEU A 275 10.18 -2.53 2.23
CA LEU A 275 11.50 -2.63 1.60
C LEU A 275 12.57 -1.81 2.34
N TYR A 276 12.21 -0.60 2.79
CA TYR A 276 13.11 0.25 3.57
C TYR A 276 13.43 -0.36 4.94
N GLU A 277 12.44 -0.89 5.66
CA GLU A 277 12.64 -1.56 6.95
C GLU A 277 13.54 -2.81 6.80
N ALA A 278 13.32 -3.61 5.76
CA ALA A 278 14.18 -4.75 5.46
C ALA A 278 15.61 -4.29 5.14
N ALA A 279 15.77 -3.26 4.33
CA ALA A 279 17.07 -2.71 3.92
C ALA A 279 17.89 -2.09 5.08
N LYS A 280 17.26 -1.63 6.15
CA LYS A 280 17.99 -1.17 7.37
C LYS A 280 18.93 -2.23 7.93
N ARG A 281 18.66 -3.51 7.72
CA ARG A 281 19.50 -4.61 8.17
C ARG A 281 20.82 -4.71 7.41
N ALA A 282 20.96 -4.04 6.26
CA ALA A 282 22.22 -3.96 5.53
C ALA A 282 23.36 -3.27 6.30
N ALA A 283 23.04 -2.47 7.32
CA ALA A 283 24.02 -1.89 8.23
C ALA A 283 24.76 -2.93 9.09
N ARG A 284 24.21 -4.16 9.20
CA ARG A 284 24.85 -5.23 10.00
C ARG A 284 25.97 -5.91 9.21
N PRO A 285 27.14 -6.21 9.84
CA PRO A 285 28.25 -6.88 9.15
C PRO A 285 27.89 -8.23 8.52
N ALA A 286 26.94 -8.96 9.13
CA ALA A 286 26.44 -10.24 8.59
C ALA A 286 25.58 -10.12 7.33
N SER A 287 25.22 -8.90 6.90
CA SER A 287 24.41 -8.70 5.69
C SER A 287 25.28 -8.86 4.45
N PRO A 288 24.79 -9.58 3.41
CA PRO A 288 25.47 -9.65 2.11
C PRO A 288 25.56 -8.27 1.42
N ASP A 289 24.70 -7.33 1.77
CA ASP A 289 24.72 -5.97 1.25
C ASP A 289 25.55 -4.99 2.10
N HIS A 290 26.25 -5.46 3.17
CA HIS A 290 26.97 -4.58 4.09
C HIS A 290 28.03 -3.73 3.40
N GLY A 291 28.85 -4.32 2.54
CA GLY A 291 29.88 -3.59 1.80
C GLY A 291 29.32 -2.50 0.91
N TYR A 292 28.23 -2.81 0.17
CA TYR A 292 27.54 -1.83 -0.65
C TYR A 292 26.90 -0.71 0.18
N TYR A 293 26.24 -1.07 1.29
CA TYR A 293 25.66 -0.11 2.22
C TYR A 293 26.70 0.85 2.77
N THR A 294 27.85 0.34 3.25
CA THR A 294 28.93 1.15 3.82
C THR A 294 29.50 2.12 2.80
N MET A 295 29.82 1.63 1.58
CA MET A 295 30.28 2.47 0.48
C MET A 295 29.27 3.60 0.15
N ALA A 296 27.99 3.28 0.10
CA ALA A 296 26.95 4.27 -0.19
C ALA A 296 26.74 5.28 0.95
N ARG A 297 26.85 4.83 2.20
CA ARG A 297 26.75 5.67 3.40
C ARG A 297 27.88 6.69 3.46
N ASP A 298 29.12 6.25 3.18
CA ASP A 298 30.33 7.11 3.26
C ASP A 298 30.31 8.21 2.17
N ARG A 299 29.68 7.93 1.04
CA ARG A 299 29.48 8.93 -0.05
C ARG A 299 28.28 9.84 0.14
N ARG A 300 27.30 9.46 0.96
CA ARG A 300 26.00 10.14 1.10
C ARG A 300 25.58 10.19 2.58
N THR A 301 24.41 9.62 2.88
CA THR A 301 23.87 9.50 4.25
C THR A 301 23.40 8.08 4.49
N ALA A 302 23.27 7.67 5.76
CA ALA A 302 22.72 6.37 6.11
C ALA A 302 21.31 6.11 5.53
N GLY A 303 20.46 7.13 5.51
CA GLY A 303 19.13 7.04 4.91
C GLY A 303 19.15 6.76 3.41
N LEU A 304 20.03 7.47 2.66
CA LEU A 304 20.19 7.26 1.21
C LEU A 304 20.84 5.90 0.90
N ALA A 305 21.79 5.46 1.73
CA ALA A 305 22.37 4.12 1.61
C ALA A 305 21.30 3.03 1.79
N THR A 306 20.44 3.17 2.82
CA THR A 306 19.31 2.27 3.05
C THR A 306 18.35 2.26 1.86
N LEU A 307 17.99 3.42 1.31
CA LEU A 307 17.13 3.52 0.11
C LEU A 307 17.75 2.83 -1.11
N SER A 308 19.07 2.94 -1.27
CA SER A 308 19.79 2.28 -2.37
C SER A 308 19.74 0.75 -2.25
N VAL A 309 19.84 0.21 -1.03
CA VAL A 309 19.65 -1.23 -0.77
C VAL A 309 18.18 -1.63 -0.99
N ALA A 310 17.21 -0.85 -0.50
CA ALA A 310 15.79 -1.12 -0.71
C ALA A 310 15.43 -1.21 -2.21
N ARG A 311 16.01 -0.33 -3.03
CA ARG A 311 15.87 -0.36 -4.49
C ARG A 311 16.43 -1.64 -5.12
N LYS A 312 17.52 -2.21 -4.58
CA LYS A 312 18.06 -3.49 -5.03
C LYS A 312 17.26 -4.69 -4.54
N LEU A 313 16.60 -4.55 -3.39
CA LEU A 313 15.81 -5.62 -2.80
C LEU A 313 14.51 -5.88 -3.59
N ALA A 314 13.91 -4.84 -4.18
CA ALA A 314 12.68 -4.97 -4.94
C ALA A 314 12.80 -5.94 -6.14
N PRO A 315 13.80 -5.83 -7.05
CA PRO A 315 14.04 -6.81 -8.11
C PRO A 315 14.28 -8.23 -7.59
N ARG A 316 15.02 -8.37 -6.48
CA ARG A 316 15.28 -9.69 -5.89
C ARG A 316 13.99 -10.37 -5.44
N CYS A 317 13.10 -9.63 -4.75
CA CYS A 317 11.79 -10.15 -4.36
C CYS A 317 10.94 -10.52 -5.59
N TYR A 318 10.97 -9.70 -6.64
CA TYR A 318 10.30 -9.99 -7.90
C TYR A 318 10.76 -11.32 -8.50
N HIS A 319 12.07 -11.54 -8.63
CA HIS A 319 12.59 -12.78 -9.20
C HIS A 319 12.22 -14.00 -8.36
N THR A 320 12.35 -13.92 -7.03
CA THR A 320 11.92 -14.99 -6.11
C THR A 320 10.43 -15.31 -6.25
N LEU A 321 9.56 -14.30 -6.36
CA LEU A 321 8.12 -14.52 -6.55
C LEU A 321 7.80 -15.07 -7.94
N ARG A 322 8.54 -14.64 -8.97
CA ARG A 322 8.37 -15.13 -10.34
C ARG A 322 8.77 -16.60 -10.49
N GLU A 323 9.82 -17.03 -9.78
CA GLU A 323 10.25 -18.44 -9.73
C GLU A 323 9.20 -19.36 -9.10
N LEU A 324 8.42 -18.87 -8.14
CA LEU A 324 7.30 -19.60 -7.54
C LEU A 324 6.10 -19.75 -8.50
N GLY A 325 6.00 -18.91 -9.53
CA GLY A 325 4.88 -18.95 -10.47
C GLY A 325 3.52 -18.72 -9.78
N GLU A 326 2.57 -19.63 -10.00
CA GLU A 326 1.22 -19.55 -9.44
C GLU A 326 1.19 -19.79 -7.93
N ASP A 327 2.11 -20.57 -7.40
CA ASP A 327 2.20 -20.85 -5.96
C ASP A 327 2.46 -19.59 -5.14
N ALA A 328 3.05 -18.54 -5.77
CA ALA A 328 3.23 -17.25 -5.10
C ALA A 328 1.92 -16.64 -4.60
N LEU A 329 0.80 -16.91 -5.27
CA LEU A 329 -0.53 -16.37 -4.93
C LEU A 329 -1.51 -17.44 -4.47
N ALA A 330 -1.12 -18.70 -4.40
CA ALA A 330 -1.99 -19.74 -3.87
C ALA A 330 -2.43 -19.38 -2.44
N PRO A 331 -3.70 -19.61 -2.05
CA PRO A 331 -4.14 -19.41 -0.67
C PRO A 331 -3.25 -20.20 0.29
N ALA A 332 -2.94 -19.61 1.46
CA ALA A 332 -2.19 -20.33 2.49
C ALA A 332 -2.96 -21.56 2.97
N ALA A 333 -2.31 -22.71 2.99
CA ALA A 333 -2.87 -23.94 3.49
C ALA A 333 -3.07 -23.91 5.02
#